data_f650102c09c94d50cee592fa57979ff8
#
_entry.id   f650102c09c94d50cee592fa57979ff8
#
_cell.length_a   1.000
_cell.length_b   1.000
_cell.length_c   1.000
_cell.angle_alpha   90.00
_cell.angle_beta   90.00
_cell.angle_gamma   90.00
#
_symmetry.space_group_name_H-M   'P 1'
#
loop_
_entity.id
_entity.type
_entity.pdbx_description
1 polymer ?
#
loop_
_entity_poly.entity_id
_entity_poly.type
_entity_poly.pdbx_seq_one_letter_code
_entity_poly.pdbx_strand_id
1 'polypeptide(L)'
;MEVDEARGNAWACGATYDGAMHRVADLVFWLSASLWLAFALVGGVAAMAIFPAARELPLGLEGYEGFIAANPEQARLMIAGHLVERVFQLSDGARLVLAAVTALALLGQLALAPRAGGFPRLRLAAAAVAAGALLIGALWVQPEFSERDRAYRAAARAGDVAQANERKGEVDAAHATASRAASTEVGAILALIALSALGTGRSSGGGGNWRSPFGFTGSRRG
;
A
#
# COMPACT_ATOMS: atom_id res chain seq x y z
N MET A 1 7.87 -56.94 5.47
CA MET A 1 6.61 -56.27 5.11
C MET A 1 6.40 -54.96 5.88
N GLU A 2 7.23 -54.66 6.89
CA GLU A 2 7.14 -53.50 7.78
C GLU A 2 7.83 -52.22 7.24
N VAL A 3 8.72 -52.34 6.24
CA VAL A 3 9.53 -51.21 5.73
C VAL A 3 8.72 -50.30 4.77
N ASP A 4 7.67 -50.81 4.14
CA ASP A 4 6.86 -50.03 3.19
C ASP A 4 5.83 -49.10 3.87
N GLU A 5 5.37 -49.44 5.06
CA GLU A 5 4.39 -48.66 5.82
C GLU A 5 5.00 -47.38 6.41
N ALA A 6 6.27 -47.44 6.82
CA ALA A 6 7.01 -46.30 7.34
C ALA A 6 7.30 -45.25 6.24
N ARG A 7 7.53 -45.67 5.00
CA ARG A 7 7.71 -44.75 3.86
C ARG A 7 6.40 -44.03 3.46
N GLY A 8 5.26 -44.74 3.49
CA GLY A 8 3.96 -44.16 3.19
C GLY A 8 3.58 -43.01 4.12
N ASN A 9 3.86 -43.14 5.42
CA ASN A 9 3.53 -42.13 6.43
C ASN A 9 4.44 -40.86 6.37
N ALA A 10 5.69 -40.97 5.94
CA ALA A 10 6.59 -39.82 5.77
C ALA A 10 6.15 -38.91 4.62
N TRP A 11 5.67 -39.46 3.51
CA TRP A 11 5.15 -38.69 2.37
C TRP A 11 3.83 -38.00 2.68
N ALA A 12 2.95 -38.64 3.44
CA ALA A 12 1.67 -38.03 3.84
C ALA A 12 1.85 -36.85 4.80
N CYS A 13 2.84 -36.93 5.70
CA CYS A 13 3.14 -35.85 6.65
C CYS A 13 3.75 -34.60 5.95
N GLY A 14 4.61 -34.78 4.95
CA GLY A 14 5.21 -33.70 4.16
C GLY A 14 4.15 -32.93 3.35
N ALA A 15 3.24 -33.63 2.66
CA ALA A 15 2.22 -33.02 1.84
C ALA A 15 1.21 -32.15 2.63
N THR A 16 0.91 -32.54 3.88
CA THR A 16 0.02 -31.74 4.76
C THR A 16 0.71 -30.49 5.29
N TYR A 17 2.00 -30.56 5.58
CA TYR A 17 2.80 -29.42 6.07
C TYR A 17 2.96 -28.35 4.98
N ASP A 18 3.29 -28.74 3.75
CA ASP A 18 3.43 -27.81 2.61
C ASP A 18 2.12 -27.07 2.32
N GLY A 19 0.97 -27.76 2.41
CA GLY A 19 -0.34 -27.14 2.23
C GLY A 19 -0.69 -26.13 3.32
N ALA A 20 -0.28 -26.35 4.56
CA ALA A 20 -0.48 -25.40 5.66
C ALA A 20 0.40 -24.14 5.49
N MET A 21 1.65 -24.31 5.16
CA MET A 21 2.60 -23.20 4.93
C MET A 21 2.13 -22.30 3.77
N HIS A 22 1.63 -22.88 2.68
CA HIS A 22 1.08 -22.11 1.56
C HIS A 22 -0.11 -21.25 1.98
N ARG A 23 -1.06 -21.80 2.76
CA ARG A 23 -2.22 -21.05 3.27
C ARG A 23 -1.81 -19.89 4.18
N VAL A 24 -0.79 -20.08 5.01
CA VAL A 24 -0.25 -19.00 5.85
C VAL A 24 0.37 -17.90 4.99
N ALA A 25 1.18 -18.26 4.00
CA ALA A 25 1.75 -17.29 3.07
C ALA A 25 0.68 -16.51 2.29
N ASP A 26 -0.40 -17.17 1.87
CA ASP A 26 -1.55 -16.52 1.23
C ASP A 26 -2.25 -15.54 2.17
N LEU A 27 -2.54 -15.96 3.39
CA LEU A 27 -3.19 -15.10 4.39
C LEU A 27 -2.34 -13.86 4.70
N VAL A 28 -1.04 -14.06 4.95
CA VAL A 28 -0.09 -12.97 5.23
C VAL A 28 -0.02 -12.01 4.04
N PHE A 29 0.06 -12.54 2.81
CA PHE A 29 0.07 -11.72 1.60
C PHE A 29 -1.19 -10.84 1.50
N TRP A 30 -2.38 -11.43 1.62
CA TRP A 30 -3.63 -10.67 1.49
C TRP A 30 -3.80 -9.62 2.56
N LEU A 31 -3.50 -9.95 3.82
CA LEU A 31 -3.57 -8.99 4.93
C LEU A 31 -2.56 -7.86 4.75
N SER A 32 -1.30 -8.18 4.47
CA SER A 32 -0.27 -7.15 4.35
C SER A 32 -0.46 -6.26 3.12
N ALA A 33 -0.85 -6.81 1.96
CA ALA A 33 -1.11 -6.03 0.76
C ALA A 33 -2.33 -5.10 0.93
N SER A 34 -3.41 -5.58 1.56
CA SER A 34 -4.60 -4.78 1.84
C SER A 34 -4.31 -3.66 2.83
N LEU A 35 -3.56 -3.95 3.90
CA LEU A 35 -3.13 -2.94 4.86
C LEU A 35 -2.16 -1.93 4.23
N TRP A 36 -1.23 -2.38 3.37
CA TRP A 36 -0.35 -1.48 2.64
C TRP A 36 -1.15 -0.49 1.79
N LEU A 37 -2.14 -0.97 1.03
CA LEU A 37 -3.06 -0.11 0.28
C LEU A 37 -3.79 0.87 1.19
N ALA A 38 -4.33 0.41 2.31
CA ALA A 38 -5.04 1.27 3.26
C ALA A 38 -4.14 2.39 3.80
N PHE A 39 -2.89 2.07 4.20
CA PHE A 39 -1.93 3.07 4.66
C PHE A 39 -1.44 3.99 3.53
N ALA A 40 -1.36 3.53 2.28
CA ALA A 40 -1.05 4.38 1.14
C ALA A 40 -2.16 5.41 0.85
N LEU A 41 -3.41 5.11 1.19
CA LEU A 41 -4.57 6.00 1.01
C LEU A 41 -4.84 6.90 2.21
N VAL A 42 -4.41 6.52 3.43
CA VAL A 42 -4.80 7.21 4.67
C VAL A 42 -4.39 8.68 4.68
N GLY A 43 -3.22 9.02 4.14
CA GLY A 43 -2.75 10.40 4.06
C GLY A 43 -3.67 11.27 3.20
N GLY A 44 -4.12 10.75 2.04
CA GLY A 44 -5.06 11.45 1.17
C GLY A 44 -6.43 11.64 1.82
N VAL A 45 -6.94 10.60 2.50
CA VAL A 45 -8.21 10.67 3.25
C VAL A 45 -8.11 11.68 4.39
N ALA A 46 -7.03 11.66 5.16
CA ALA A 46 -6.79 12.63 6.23
C ALA A 46 -6.73 14.06 5.69
N ALA A 47 -6.04 14.28 4.56
CA ALA A 47 -5.98 15.58 3.92
C ALA A 47 -7.38 16.08 3.51
N MET A 48 -8.21 15.23 2.89
CA MET A 48 -9.59 15.59 2.51
C MET A 48 -10.46 15.98 3.71
N ALA A 49 -10.20 15.48 4.90
CA ALA A 49 -10.91 15.85 6.11
C ALA A 49 -10.32 17.12 6.78
N ILE A 50 -8.99 17.21 6.86
CA ILE A 50 -8.31 18.24 7.65
C ILE A 50 -8.27 19.58 6.92
N PHE A 51 -8.07 19.61 5.58
CA PHE A 51 -7.99 20.88 4.85
C PHE A 51 -9.31 21.69 4.88
N PRO A 52 -10.49 21.12 4.70
CA PRO A 52 -11.74 21.85 4.90
C PRO A 52 -11.92 22.31 6.35
N ALA A 53 -11.68 21.44 7.34
CA ALA A 53 -11.83 21.78 8.76
C ALA A 53 -10.88 22.91 9.19
N ALA A 54 -9.66 22.97 8.66
CA ALA A 54 -8.70 24.03 8.96
C ALA A 54 -9.16 25.42 8.50
N ARG A 55 -10.10 25.51 7.55
CA ARG A 55 -10.68 26.78 7.11
C ARG A 55 -11.60 27.40 8.15
N GLU A 56 -12.16 26.58 9.03
CA GLU A 56 -13.09 26.99 10.08
C GLU A 56 -12.38 27.29 11.41
N LEU A 57 -11.11 26.87 11.55
CA LEU A 57 -10.34 27.08 12.76
C LEU A 57 -9.87 28.53 12.89
N PRO A 58 -9.84 29.07 14.12
CA PRO A 58 -9.22 30.37 14.38
C PRO A 58 -7.71 30.29 14.05
N LEU A 59 -7.20 31.28 13.31
CA LEU A 59 -5.78 31.40 12.99
C LEU A 59 -5.02 31.86 14.23
N GLY A 60 -4.26 30.95 14.83
CA GLY A 60 -3.39 31.23 15.98
C GLY A 60 -2.15 30.34 15.91
N LEU A 61 -1.10 30.82 15.23
CA LEU A 61 0.22 30.21 15.25
C LEU A 61 1.21 31.24 15.78
N GLU A 62 1.76 30.95 16.95
CA GLU A 62 2.78 31.79 17.57
C GLU A 62 3.99 31.96 16.64
N GLY A 63 4.42 33.19 16.44
CA GLY A 63 5.52 33.55 15.57
C GLY A 63 5.21 33.64 14.08
N TYR A 64 3.91 33.57 13.68
CA TYR A 64 3.48 33.70 12.29
C TYR A 64 2.48 34.87 12.09
N GLU A 65 2.34 35.75 13.08
CA GLU A 65 1.33 36.80 13.12
C GLU A 65 1.39 37.73 11.89
N GLY A 66 2.59 38.10 11.47
CA GLY A 66 2.80 38.95 10.28
C GLY A 66 2.39 38.26 8.99
N PHE A 67 2.71 36.96 8.85
CA PHE A 67 2.34 36.18 7.69
C PHE A 67 0.82 35.89 7.65
N ILE A 68 0.20 35.59 8.79
CA ILE A 68 -1.24 35.38 8.94
C ILE A 68 -2.01 36.66 8.55
N ALA A 69 -1.56 37.84 9.00
CA ALA A 69 -2.19 39.11 8.66
C ALA A 69 -2.14 39.40 7.16
N ALA A 70 -1.01 39.08 6.50
CA ALA A 70 -0.82 39.31 5.08
C ALA A 70 -1.48 38.27 4.17
N ASN A 71 -1.47 36.99 4.58
CA ASN A 71 -1.91 35.85 3.75
C ASN A 71 -2.73 34.81 4.55
N PRO A 72 -3.94 35.14 5.04
CA PRO A 72 -4.72 34.27 5.93
C PRO A 72 -5.06 32.91 5.30
N GLU A 73 -5.34 32.84 3.99
CA GLU A 73 -5.64 31.58 3.32
C GLU A 73 -4.43 30.65 3.24
N GLN A 74 -3.24 31.19 2.94
CA GLN A 74 -2.02 30.39 2.91
C GLN A 74 -1.62 29.90 4.31
N ALA A 75 -1.83 30.73 5.32
CA ALA A 75 -1.60 30.36 6.72
C ALA A 75 -2.49 29.18 7.13
N ARG A 76 -3.77 29.16 6.73
CA ARG A 76 -4.68 28.02 6.96
C ARG A 76 -4.18 26.73 6.31
N LEU A 77 -3.72 26.81 5.06
CA LEU A 77 -3.16 25.65 4.37
C LEU A 77 -1.89 25.15 5.04
N MET A 78 -1.04 26.05 5.54
CA MET A 78 0.17 25.69 6.30
C MET A 78 -0.16 24.98 7.62
N ILE A 79 -1.18 25.46 8.36
CA ILE A 79 -1.68 24.79 9.58
C ILE A 79 -2.21 23.40 9.25
N ALA A 80 -3.05 23.28 8.21
CA ALA A 80 -3.59 22.01 7.76
C ALA A 80 -2.46 21.03 7.40
N GLY A 81 -1.45 21.50 6.66
CA GLY A 81 -0.27 20.70 6.31
C GLY A 81 0.48 20.18 7.54
N HIS A 82 0.64 21.02 8.57
CA HIS A 82 1.30 20.62 9.82
C HIS A 82 0.51 19.54 10.58
N LEU A 83 -0.81 19.64 10.61
CA LEU A 83 -1.66 18.63 11.24
C LEU A 83 -1.60 17.27 10.51
N VAL A 84 -1.57 17.30 9.18
CA VAL A 84 -1.51 16.09 8.36
C VAL A 84 -0.11 15.45 8.37
N GLU A 85 0.96 16.22 8.63
CA GLU A 85 2.35 15.74 8.61
C GLU A 85 2.57 14.52 9.51
N ARG A 86 1.99 14.51 10.72
CA ARG A 86 2.09 13.38 11.66
C ARG A 86 1.42 12.10 11.12
N VAL A 87 0.30 12.26 10.42
CA VAL A 87 -0.39 11.14 9.78
C VAL A 87 0.48 10.54 8.69
N PHE A 88 1.12 11.38 7.86
CA PHE A 88 2.04 10.91 6.83
C PHE A 88 3.25 10.19 7.42
N GLN A 89 3.90 10.75 8.45
CA GLN A 89 5.06 10.12 9.08
C GLN A 89 4.76 8.71 9.62
N LEU A 90 3.62 8.54 10.31
CA LEU A 90 3.18 7.24 10.82
C LEU A 90 2.84 6.28 9.67
N SER A 91 2.15 6.79 8.66
CA SER A 91 1.77 6.02 7.48
C SER A 91 3.00 5.50 6.72
N ASP A 92 4.02 6.34 6.51
CA ASP A 92 5.23 5.97 5.77
C ASP A 92 6.00 4.84 6.45
N GLY A 93 6.15 4.88 7.78
CA GLY A 93 6.74 3.79 8.55
C GLY A 93 5.97 2.48 8.41
N ALA A 94 4.63 2.53 8.53
CA ALA A 94 3.78 1.36 8.38
C ALA A 94 3.86 0.78 6.95
N ARG A 95 3.86 1.64 5.91
CA ARG A 95 3.95 1.22 4.51
C ARG A 95 5.24 0.48 4.21
N LEU A 96 6.39 0.93 4.71
CA LEU A 96 7.68 0.26 4.54
C LEU A 96 7.68 -1.15 5.12
N VAL A 97 7.16 -1.33 6.34
CA VAL A 97 7.04 -2.64 6.98
C VAL A 97 6.10 -3.55 6.19
N LEU A 98 4.92 -3.04 5.81
CA LEU A 98 3.92 -3.81 5.08
C LEU A 98 4.39 -4.20 3.68
N ALA A 99 5.12 -3.33 2.99
CA ALA A 99 5.75 -3.64 1.70
C ALA A 99 6.75 -4.80 1.82
N ALA A 100 7.61 -4.77 2.85
CA ALA A 100 8.56 -5.84 3.11
C ALA A 100 7.86 -7.17 3.43
N VAL A 101 6.82 -7.15 4.28
CA VAL A 101 6.04 -8.35 4.62
C VAL A 101 5.31 -8.89 3.39
N THR A 102 4.72 -8.02 2.57
CA THR A 102 4.04 -8.41 1.32
C THR A 102 5.02 -9.06 0.33
N ALA A 103 6.22 -8.49 0.18
CA ALA A 103 7.26 -9.03 -0.69
C ALA A 103 7.72 -10.42 -0.21
N LEU A 104 7.98 -10.58 1.09
CA LEU A 104 8.37 -11.87 1.68
C LEU A 104 7.27 -12.93 1.52
N ALA A 105 6.02 -12.56 1.76
CA ALA A 105 4.88 -13.46 1.57
C ALA A 105 4.73 -13.88 0.10
N LEU A 106 4.89 -12.93 -0.85
CA LEU A 106 4.85 -13.22 -2.28
C LEU A 106 5.99 -14.16 -2.70
N LEU A 107 7.20 -13.94 -2.23
CA LEU A 107 8.33 -14.83 -2.47
C LEU A 107 8.10 -16.21 -1.87
N GLY A 108 7.53 -16.29 -0.66
CA GLY A 108 7.13 -17.54 -0.03
C GLY A 108 6.11 -18.32 -0.86
N GLN A 109 5.06 -17.64 -1.39
CA GLN A 109 4.09 -18.27 -2.29
C GLN A 109 4.76 -18.87 -3.54
N LEU A 110 5.70 -18.11 -4.15
CA LEU A 110 6.40 -18.55 -5.35
C LEU A 110 7.36 -19.71 -5.08
N ALA A 111 7.99 -19.75 -3.90
CA ALA A 111 8.89 -20.84 -3.50
C ALA A 111 8.12 -22.14 -3.21
N LEU A 112 6.97 -22.05 -2.52
CA LEU A 112 6.16 -23.21 -2.12
C LEU A 112 5.31 -23.77 -3.27
N ALA A 113 4.88 -22.92 -4.21
CA ALA A 113 4.03 -23.34 -5.32
C ALA A 113 4.36 -22.55 -6.62
N PRO A 114 5.52 -22.80 -7.25
CA PRO A 114 6.00 -22.02 -8.39
C PRO A 114 5.09 -22.06 -9.62
N ARG A 115 4.16 -23.03 -9.69
CA ARG A 115 3.19 -23.19 -10.79
C ARG A 115 1.75 -22.86 -10.40
N ALA A 116 1.48 -22.65 -9.11
CA ALA A 116 0.14 -22.34 -8.60
C ALA A 116 -0.08 -20.83 -8.65
N GLY A 117 -0.55 -20.31 -9.71
CA GLY A 117 -0.94 -18.91 -9.79
C GLY A 117 -0.72 -18.34 -11.19
N GLY A 118 -1.78 -17.73 -11.76
CA GLY A 118 -1.68 -17.00 -13.01
C GLY A 118 -0.76 -15.79 -12.84
N PHE A 119 0.09 -15.55 -13.82
CA PHE A 119 0.89 -14.34 -13.95
C PHE A 119 1.96 -14.04 -12.87
N PRO A 120 2.79 -15.02 -12.42
CA PRO A 120 3.77 -14.77 -11.36
C PRO A 120 4.75 -13.63 -11.69
N ARG A 121 5.17 -13.50 -12.95
CA ARG A 121 6.08 -12.43 -13.40
C ARG A 121 5.43 -11.06 -13.31
N LEU A 122 4.13 -10.94 -13.65
CA LEU A 122 3.39 -9.68 -13.56
C LEU A 122 3.13 -9.28 -12.10
N ARG A 123 2.87 -10.24 -11.21
CA ARG A 123 2.74 -9.99 -9.77
C ARG A 123 4.06 -9.46 -9.19
N LEU A 124 5.18 -10.09 -9.54
CA LEU A 124 6.52 -9.61 -9.13
C LEU A 124 6.82 -8.23 -9.68
N ALA A 125 6.50 -7.98 -10.96
CA ALA A 125 6.69 -6.66 -11.56
C ALA A 125 5.84 -5.59 -10.86
N ALA A 126 4.56 -5.87 -10.59
CA ALA A 126 3.69 -4.94 -9.86
C ALA A 126 4.20 -4.66 -8.43
N ALA A 127 4.63 -5.71 -7.71
CA ALA A 127 5.23 -5.57 -6.38
C ALA A 127 6.54 -4.75 -6.43
N ALA A 128 7.39 -4.98 -7.42
CA ALA A 128 8.64 -4.24 -7.62
C ALA A 128 8.39 -2.76 -7.94
N VAL A 129 7.39 -2.46 -8.79
CA VAL A 129 6.99 -1.08 -9.11
C VAL A 129 6.44 -0.38 -7.86
N ALA A 130 5.57 -1.04 -7.09
CA ALA A 130 5.00 -0.48 -5.87
C ALA A 130 6.09 -0.20 -4.82
N ALA A 131 6.99 -1.17 -4.57
CA ALA A 131 8.10 -1.01 -3.63
C ALA A 131 9.11 0.04 -4.12
N GLY A 132 9.40 0.08 -5.42
CA GLY A 132 10.26 1.10 -6.03
C GLY A 132 9.69 2.50 -5.88
N ALA A 133 8.40 2.70 -6.15
CA ALA A 133 7.72 3.99 -5.97
C ALA A 133 7.74 4.44 -4.50
N LEU A 134 7.48 3.51 -3.55
CA LEU A 134 7.58 3.77 -2.11
C LEU A 134 9.01 4.18 -1.70
N LEU A 135 10.03 3.45 -2.14
CA LEU A 135 11.43 3.75 -1.80
C LEU A 135 11.88 5.08 -2.40
N ILE A 136 11.53 5.36 -3.66
CA ILE A 136 11.81 6.67 -4.29
C ILE A 136 11.11 7.77 -3.50
N GLY A 137 9.84 7.58 -3.14
CA GLY A 137 9.08 8.49 -2.30
C GLY A 137 9.78 8.77 -0.97
N ALA A 138 10.16 7.73 -0.24
CA ALA A 138 10.74 7.84 1.10
C ALA A 138 12.17 8.39 1.11
N LEU A 139 13.02 8.00 0.14
CA LEU A 139 14.46 8.30 0.17
C LEU A 139 14.85 9.60 -0.56
N TRP A 140 14.07 10.02 -1.55
CA TRP A 140 14.40 11.22 -2.35
C TRP A 140 13.29 12.27 -2.28
N VAL A 141 12.05 11.89 -2.55
CA VAL A 141 10.97 12.88 -2.67
C VAL A 141 10.62 13.50 -1.31
N GLN A 142 10.51 12.68 -0.27
CA GLN A 142 10.13 13.15 1.06
C GLN A 142 11.20 14.05 1.73
N PRO A 143 12.51 13.73 1.68
CA PRO A 143 13.54 14.64 2.19
C PRO A 143 13.57 15.98 1.47
N GLU A 144 13.46 15.98 0.13
CA GLU A 144 13.43 17.19 -0.69
C GLU A 144 12.20 18.06 -0.37
N PHE A 145 11.03 17.43 -0.28
CA PHE A 145 9.80 18.10 0.13
C PHE A 145 9.93 18.73 1.52
N SER A 146 10.45 17.98 2.49
CA SER A 146 10.62 18.45 3.88
C SER A 146 11.61 19.60 4.00
N GLU A 147 12.65 19.65 3.16
CA GLU A 147 13.59 20.76 3.13
C GLU A 147 12.93 22.04 2.59
N ARG A 148 12.22 21.95 1.47
CA ARG A 148 11.50 23.07 0.88
C ARG A 148 10.39 23.60 1.79
N ASP A 149 9.63 22.70 2.42
CA ASP A 149 8.60 23.08 3.38
C ASP A 149 9.17 23.79 4.61
N ARG A 150 10.32 23.32 5.13
CA ARG A 150 11.03 24.01 6.21
C ARG A 150 11.48 25.42 5.80
N ALA A 151 12.01 25.59 4.58
CA ALA A 151 12.43 26.90 4.07
C ALA A 151 11.22 27.84 3.91
N TYR A 152 10.10 27.34 3.39
CA TYR A 152 8.84 28.08 3.32
C TYR A 152 8.35 28.54 4.69
N ARG A 153 8.30 27.63 5.66
CA ARG A 153 7.88 27.94 7.03
C ARG A 153 8.82 28.92 7.72
N ALA A 154 10.12 28.85 7.46
CA ALA A 154 11.11 29.80 8.01
C ALA A 154 10.88 31.22 7.48
N ALA A 155 10.66 31.39 6.18
CA ALA A 155 10.35 32.68 5.57
C ALA A 155 9.01 33.24 6.10
N ALA A 156 7.98 32.42 6.22
CA ALA A 156 6.69 32.80 6.78
C ALA A 156 6.81 33.23 8.25
N ARG A 157 7.63 32.56 9.07
CA ARG A 157 7.90 32.92 10.46
C ARG A 157 8.67 34.22 10.57
N ALA A 158 9.60 34.51 9.65
CA ALA A 158 10.32 35.77 9.59
C ALA A 158 9.44 36.96 9.15
N GLY A 159 8.19 36.70 8.73
CA GLY A 159 7.29 37.71 8.20
C GLY A 159 7.67 38.20 6.78
N ASP A 160 8.62 37.51 6.12
CA ASP A 160 9.00 37.83 4.73
C ASP A 160 8.00 37.16 3.76
N VAL A 161 6.93 37.90 3.50
CA VAL A 161 5.80 37.45 2.66
C VAL A 161 6.26 37.21 1.21
N ALA A 162 7.20 38.01 0.70
CA ALA A 162 7.68 37.84 -0.68
C ALA A 162 8.46 36.54 -0.83
N GLN A 163 9.41 36.28 0.08
CA GLN A 163 10.19 35.07 0.09
C GLN A 163 9.31 33.84 0.39
N ALA A 164 8.35 33.96 1.30
CA ALA A 164 7.41 32.86 1.59
C ALA A 164 6.60 32.49 0.34
N ASN A 165 6.11 33.46 -0.45
CA ASN A 165 5.38 33.18 -1.69
C ASN A 165 6.26 32.51 -2.76
N GLU A 166 7.52 32.90 -2.88
CA GLU A 166 8.49 32.23 -3.76
C GLU A 166 8.71 30.77 -3.35
N ARG A 167 9.02 30.54 -2.06
CA ARG A 167 9.23 29.20 -1.51
C ARG A 167 7.99 28.32 -1.61
N LYS A 168 6.79 28.90 -1.50
CA LYS A 168 5.56 28.16 -1.73
C LYS A 168 5.49 27.53 -3.11
N GLY A 169 5.93 28.23 -4.16
CA GLY A 169 6.00 27.68 -5.51
C GLY A 169 6.90 26.42 -5.60
N GLU A 170 8.03 26.43 -4.87
CA GLU A 170 8.92 25.27 -4.78
C GLU A 170 8.26 24.09 -4.04
N VAL A 171 7.53 24.37 -2.96
CA VAL A 171 6.76 23.35 -2.20
C VAL A 171 5.65 22.74 -3.07
N ASP A 172 4.91 23.57 -3.81
CA ASP A 172 3.85 23.11 -4.70
C ASP A 172 4.39 22.18 -5.81
N ALA A 173 5.56 22.50 -6.37
CA ALA A 173 6.24 21.65 -7.37
C ALA A 173 6.70 20.31 -6.77
N ALA A 174 7.28 20.33 -5.56
CA ALA A 174 7.67 19.12 -4.84
C ALA A 174 6.45 18.27 -4.46
N HIS A 175 5.35 18.91 -4.04
CA HIS A 175 4.09 18.21 -3.75
C HIS A 175 3.52 17.50 -4.98
N ALA A 176 3.59 18.11 -6.15
CA ALA A 176 3.17 17.46 -7.40
C ALA A 176 4.00 16.18 -7.70
N THR A 177 5.30 16.21 -7.42
CA THR A 177 6.18 15.05 -7.57
C THR A 177 5.85 13.95 -6.56
N ALA A 178 5.64 14.32 -5.29
CA ALA A 178 5.22 13.39 -4.23
C ALA A 178 3.88 12.72 -4.55
N SER A 179 2.91 13.48 -5.05
CA SER A 179 1.60 12.96 -5.46
C SER A 179 1.68 11.96 -6.62
N ARG A 180 2.59 12.18 -7.58
CA ARG A 180 2.83 11.21 -8.68
C ARG A 180 3.43 9.91 -8.15
N ALA A 181 4.42 9.98 -7.28
CA ALA A 181 5.01 8.79 -6.67
C ALA A 181 3.97 7.98 -5.87
N ALA A 182 3.17 8.65 -5.03
CA ALA A 182 2.10 8.02 -4.26
C ALA A 182 1.02 7.39 -5.17
N SER A 183 0.61 8.07 -6.24
CA SER A 183 -0.37 7.53 -7.21
C SER A 183 0.17 6.30 -7.94
N THR A 184 1.46 6.30 -8.29
CA THR A 184 2.14 5.15 -8.91
C THR A 184 2.17 3.96 -7.95
N GLU A 185 2.50 4.17 -6.69
CA GLU A 185 2.49 3.15 -5.65
C GLU A 185 1.09 2.54 -5.50
N VAL A 186 0.06 3.37 -5.29
CA VAL A 186 -1.33 2.92 -5.15
C VAL A 186 -1.79 2.11 -6.37
N GLY A 187 -1.53 2.61 -7.58
CA GLY A 187 -1.87 1.92 -8.82
C GLY A 187 -1.19 0.55 -8.93
N ALA A 188 0.08 0.46 -8.54
CA ALA A 188 0.84 -0.79 -8.59
C ALA A 188 0.37 -1.79 -7.51
N ILE A 189 0.00 -1.34 -6.30
CA ILE A 189 -0.60 -2.20 -5.27
C ILE A 189 -1.95 -2.74 -5.75
N LEU A 190 -2.80 -1.91 -6.33
CA LEU A 190 -4.08 -2.35 -6.90
C LEU A 190 -3.88 -3.38 -8.01
N ALA A 191 -2.91 -3.17 -8.91
CA ALA A 191 -2.56 -4.14 -9.93
C ALA A 191 -2.07 -5.47 -9.32
N LEU A 192 -1.22 -5.42 -8.29
CA LEU A 192 -0.75 -6.60 -7.57
C LEU A 192 -1.91 -7.40 -6.96
N ILE A 193 -2.84 -6.73 -6.29
CA ILE A 193 -4.04 -7.34 -5.70
C ILE A 193 -4.92 -7.97 -6.79
N ALA A 194 -5.21 -7.24 -7.87
CA ALA A 194 -6.03 -7.72 -8.98
C ALA A 194 -5.42 -8.94 -9.67
N LEU A 195 -4.12 -8.89 -10.00
CA LEU A 195 -3.41 -10.03 -10.60
C LEU A 195 -3.38 -11.25 -9.69
N SER A 196 -3.31 -11.04 -8.38
CA SER A 196 -3.34 -12.12 -7.39
C SER A 196 -4.73 -12.76 -7.32
N ALA A 197 -5.79 -11.97 -7.32
CA ALA A 197 -7.18 -12.45 -7.33
C ALA A 197 -7.51 -13.25 -8.61
N LEU A 198 -7.08 -12.77 -9.78
CA LEU A 198 -7.27 -13.45 -11.06
C LEU A 198 -6.49 -14.78 -11.14
N GLY A 199 -5.36 -14.87 -10.43
CA GLY A 199 -4.54 -16.09 -10.36
C GLY A 199 -5.20 -17.21 -9.56
N THR A 200 -5.87 -16.90 -8.46
CA THR A 200 -6.52 -17.89 -7.59
C THR A 200 -7.76 -18.55 -8.24
N GLY A 201 -8.46 -17.83 -9.10
CA GLY A 201 -9.66 -18.36 -9.80
C GLY A 201 -9.38 -19.44 -10.84
N ARG A 202 -8.14 -19.56 -11.34
CA ARG A 202 -7.77 -20.54 -12.38
C ARG A 202 -7.41 -21.93 -11.84
N SER A 203 -7.03 -22.04 -10.57
CA SER A 203 -6.67 -23.33 -9.96
C SER A 203 -7.87 -24.21 -9.60
N SER A 204 -9.08 -23.66 -9.50
CA SER A 204 -10.31 -24.41 -9.18
C SER A 204 -10.98 -25.09 -10.39
N GLY A 205 -10.51 -24.85 -11.62
CA GLY A 205 -11.04 -25.43 -12.86
C GLY A 205 -10.46 -26.79 -13.26
N GLY A 206 -9.54 -27.37 -12.51
CA GLY A 206 -8.94 -28.68 -12.78
C GLY A 206 -9.77 -29.81 -12.23
N GLY A 207 -10.72 -30.34 -13.03
CA GLY A 207 -11.15 -31.73 -12.94
C GLY A 207 -11.97 -32.17 -11.71
N GLY A 208 -12.71 -31.29 -11.08
CA GLY A 208 -13.75 -31.67 -10.15
C GLY A 208 -14.93 -32.27 -10.90
N ASN A 209 -14.98 -33.62 -11.01
CA ASN A 209 -16.13 -34.35 -11.45
C ASN A 209 -17.25 -34.09 -10.43
N TRP A 210 -18.04 -33.03 -10.64
CA TRP A 210 -19.22 -32.73 -9.86
C TRP A 210 -20.22 -33.89 -10.11
N ARG A 211 -20.05 -34.99 -9.37
CA ARG A 211 -21.13 -35.94 -9.22
C ARG A 211 -22.25 -35.17 -8.53
N SER A 212 -23.29 -34.87 -9.30
CA SER A 212 -24.53 -34.31 -8.79
C SER A 212 -24.94 -35.10 -7.54
N PRO A 213 -25.15 -34.47 -6.38
CA PRO A 213 -25.65 -35.17 -5.19
C PRO A 213 -27.09 -35.68 -5.36
N PHE A 214 -27.76 -35.30 -6.45
CA PHE A 214 -29.06 -35.76 -6.84
C PHE A 214 -28.92 -36.82 -7.93
N GLY A 215 -28.69 -38.08 -7.50
CA GLY A 215 -28.68 -39.24 -8.36
C GLY A 215 -30.07 -39.50 -8.94
N PHE A 216 -30.43 -38.85 -10.03
CA PHE A 216 -31.55 -39.27 -10.88
C PHE A 216 -31.08 -40.46 -11.71
N THR A 217 -31.21 -41.66 -11.18
CA THR A 217 -31.20 -42.91 -11.95
C THR A 217 -32.51 -42.98 -12.73
N GLY A 218 -32.52 -42.43 -13.93
CA GLY A 218 -33.60 -42.62 -14.89
C GLY A 218 -33.63 -44.08 -15.34
N SER A 219 -34.48 -44.85 -14.71
CA SER A 219 -34.87 -46.20 -15.19
C SER A 219 -35.56 -46.09 -16.54
N ARG A 220 -34.85 -46.37 -17.65
CA ARG A 220 -35.50 -46.70 -18.94
C ARG A 220 -35.96 -48.13 -18.87
N ARG A 221 -37.27 -48.31 -18.64
CA ARG A 221 -38.00 -49.54 -19.05
C ARG A 221 -38.53 -49.30 -20.48
N GLY A 222 -38.31 -50.27 -21.33
CA GLY A 222 -38.84 -50.37 -22.68
C GLY A 222 -38.14 -51.47 -23.41
#